data_a010cf99551d38920c830c19b6d8eb0c
#
_entry.id   a010cf99551d38920c830c19b6d8eb0c
#
_cell.length_a   1.000
_cell.length_b   1.000
_cell.length_c   1.000
_cell.angle_alpha   90.00
_cell.angle_beta   90.00
_cell.angle_gamma   90.00
#
_symmetry.space_group_name_H-M   'P 1'
#
loop_
_entity.id
_entity.type
_entity.pdbx_description
1 polymer ?
#
loop_
_entity_poly.entity_id
_entity_poly.type
_entity_poly.pdbx_seq_one_letter_code
_entity_poly.pdbx_strand_id
1 'polypeptide(L)'
;SLPLGKGRNAEAELTLNFYETPNVHWPETMMSYEPNSKTLFSCDAFGSYGAMSDNRMFDDEFTEEEHRVFEEECRRYYATVVASFGVPVKNALAKLKDLDIRTIAPSHGMVWRKNPKTIVERFARYAGYNTGGEQEKRICVICGSMYGHTEKGCKAVTEGIEKAGVPYTFMKIPDTPMSYIIGEALRCKGLVLAFPTYEYKMFPPAAWVLDVFSRKHLYDKTVLRIGSWGWSGGAQKEYEQLTAALKWTQLESFEWQGMPSGQNLADLKERGAALAEEIKKS
;
A
#
# COMPACT_ATOMS: atom_id res chain seq x y z
N SER A 1 -26.17 -10.32 -20.78
CA SER A 1 -26.75 -8.97 -20.91
C SER A 1 -28.19 -8.94 -20.45
N LEU A 2 -28.62 -7.81 -19.91
CA LEU A 2 -30.00 -7.58 -19.48
C LEU A 2 -30.50 -6.31 -20.22
N PRO A 3 -31.59 -6.38 -21.01
CA PRO A 3 -32.22 -5.22 -21.58
C PRO A 3 -32.95 -4.44 -20.47
N LEU A 4 -32.76 -3.14 -20.41
CA LEU A 4 -33.40 -2.23 -19.43
C LEU A 4 -34.59 -1.47 -20.03
N GLY A 5 -34.96 -1.74 -21.27
CA GLY A 5 -35.99 -1.00 -22.02
C GLY A 5 -35.47 0.35 -22.56
N LYS A 6 -36.37 1.18 -23.01
CA LYS A 6 -36.03 2.50 -23.60
C LYS A 6 -35.87 3.53 -22.47
N GLY A 7 -34.77 4.28 -22.49
CA GLY A 7 -34.60 5.48 -21.66
C GLY A 7 -35.60 6.57 -22.00
N ARG A 8 -35.85 7.52 -21.07
CA ARG A 8 -36.86 8.59 -21.21
C ARG A 8 -36.74 9.42 -22.49
N ASN A 9 -35.54 9.50 -23.09
CA ASN A 9 -35.27 10.29 -24.31
C ASN A 9 -34.43 9.48 -25.33
N ALA A 10 -34.41 8.14 -25.26
CA ALA A 10 -33.55 7.32 -26.10
C ALA A 10 -34.38 6.53 -27.14
N GLU A 11 -33.97 6.61 -28.38
CA GLU A 11 -34.47 5.74 -29.46
C GLU A 11 -33.87 4.32 -29.34
N ALA A 12 -32.72 4.18 -28.62
CA ALA A 12 -32.02 2.93 -28.43
C ALA A 12 -32.44 2.20 -27.14
N GLU A 13 -32.52 0.91 -27.21
CA GLU A 13 -32.73 0.04 -26.07
C GLU A 13 -31.49 0.04 -25.14
N LEU A 14 -31.68 0.32 -23.86
CA LEU A 14 -30.59 0.28 -22.86
C LEU A 14 -30.31 -1.17 -22.49
N THR A 15 -29.03 -1.52 -22.46
CA THR A 15 -28.57 -2.89 -22.12
C THR A 15 -27.44 -2.81 -21.10
N LEU A 16 -27.45 -3.71 -20.13
CA LEU A 16 -26.30 -3.94 -19.23
C LEU A 16 -25.63 -5.26 -19.57
N ASN A 17 -24.30 -5.21 -19.74
CA ASN A 17 -23.46 -6.38 -19.84
C ASN A 17 -22.77 -6.59 -18.50
N PHE A 18 -22.79 -7.83 -17.99
CA PHE A 18 -22.21 -8.18 -16.69
C PHE A 18 -20.89 -8.93 -16.89
N TYR A 19 -19.90 -8.55 -16.09
CA TYR A 19 -18.57 -9.14 -16.06
C TYR A 19 -18.28 -9.63 -14.64
N GLU A 20 -18.27 -10.93 -14.45
CA GLU A 20 -17.91 -11.52 -13.16
C GLU A 20 -16.46 -11.21 -12.83
N THR A 21 -16.23 -10.59 -11.68
CA THR A 21 -14.93 -10.21 -11.16
C THR A 21 -14.77 -10.74 -9.72
N PRO A 22 -14.80 -12.06 -9.54
CA PRO A 22 -14.82 -12.68 -8.21
C PRO A 22 -13.61 -12.25 -7.39
N ASN A 23 -13.85 -11.98 -6.11
CA ASN A 23 -12.86 -11.48 -5.14
C ASN A 23 -12.26 -10.09 -5.47
N VAL A 24 -13.02 -9.26 -6.22
CA VAL A 24 -12.67 -7.85 -6.35
C VAL A 24 -13.79 -6.97 -5.75
N HIS A 25 -14.07 -6.92 -4.42
CA HIS A 25 -13.26 -7.76 -3.49
C HIS A 25 -14.08 -8.88 -2.82
N TRP A 26 -15.37 -9.02 -3.08
CA TRP A 26 -16.24 -10.11 -2.59
C TRP A 26 -16.26 -11.29 -3.57
N PRO A 27 -16.53 -12.53 -3.08
CA PRO A 27 -16.53 -13.73 -3.94
C PRO A 27 -17.48 -13.65 -5.14
N GLU A 28 -18.63 -12.99 -4.97
CA GLU A 28 -19.70 -12.85 -5.99
C GLU A 28 -19.64 -11.54 -6.76
N THR A 29 -18.59 -10.73 -6.58
CA THR A 29 -18.48 -9.40 -7.23
C THR A 29 -18.57 -9.49 -8.74
N MET A 30 -19.33 -8.58 -9.33
CA MET A 30 -19.41 -8.35 -10.77
C MET A 30 -19.37 -6.84 -11.08
N MET A 31 -18.97 -6.50 -12.29
CA MET A 31 -19.07 -5.16 -12.86
C MET A 31 -20.15 -5.13 -13.92
N SER A 32 -20.83 -3.99 -14.05
CA SER A 32 -21.86 -3.79 -15.08
C SER A 32 -21.42 -2.74 -16.07
N TYR A 33 -21.52 -3.01 -17.35
CA TYR A 33 -21.14 -2.10 -18.43
C TYR A 33 -22.35 -1.75 -19.30
N GLU A 34 -22.59 -0.45 -19.48
CA GLU A 34 -23.63 0.07 -20.40
C GLU A 34 -22.95 0.54 -21.70
N PRO A 35 -23.19 -0.17 -22.84
CA PRO A 35 -22.43 0.04 -24.07
C PRO A 35 -22.76 1.32 -24.82
N ASN A 36 -23.96 1.93 -24.67
CA ASN A 36 -24.33 3.16 -25.39
C ASN A 36 -23.61 4.38 -24.79
N SER A 37 -23.63 4.53 -23.46
CA SER A 37 -22.88 5.57 -22.73
C SER A 37 -21.41 5.21 -22.51
N LYS A 38 -21.04 3.94 -22.73
CA LYS A 38 -19.71 3.39 -22.45
C LYS A 38 -19.30 3.56 -20.99
N THR A 39 -20.28 3.36 -20.08
CA THR A 39 -20.11 3.52 -18.64
C THR A 39 -19.93 2.16 -17.98
N LEU A 40 -18.83 2.03 -17.22
CA LEU A 40 -18.54 0.90 -16.37
C LEU A 40 -18.92 1.25 -14.93
N PHE A 41 -19.88 0.52 -14.37
CA PHE A 41 -20.18 0.50 -12.93
C PHE A 41 -19.35 -0.59 -12.31
N SER A 42 -18.30 -0.19 -11.62
CA SER A 42 -17.22 -1.11 -11.23
C SER A 42 -17.37 -1.69 -9.83
N CYS A 43 -18.50 -1.47 -9.16
CA CYS A 43 -18.64 -1.80 -7.75
C CYS A 43 -17.53 -1.13 -6.93
N ASP A 44 -16.85 -1.85 -6.06
CA ASP A 44 -15.79 -1.32 -5.20
C ASP A 44 -14.43 -1.19 -5.91
N ALA A 45 -14.26 -1.82 -7.07
CA ALA A 45 -13.05 -1.65 -7.85
C ALA A 45 -12.90 -0.20 -8.33
N PHE A 46 -11.66 0.27 -8.39
CA PHE A 46 -11.30 1.66 -8.75
C PHE A 46 -11.74 2.71 -7.72
N GLY A 47 -12.22 2.27 -6.54
CA GLY A 47 -12.64 3.12 -5.45
C GLY A 47 -11.50 3.73 -4.66
N SER A 48 -11.86 4.68 -3.80
CA SER A 48 -10.95 5.30 -2.82
C SER A 48 -11.67 5.62 -1.52
N TYR A 49 -10.89 5.83 -0.45
CA TYR A 49 -11.40 6.54 0.72
C TYR A 49 -11.56 8.04 0.41
N GLY A 50 -12.08 8.76 1.36
CA GLY A 50 -12.32 10.20 1.28
C GLY A 50 -13.76 10.54 0.94
N ALA A 51 -14.28 11.55 1.63
CA ALA A 51 -15.59 12.11 1.35
C ALA A 51 -15.46 13.15 0.22
N MET A 52 -16.38 13.12 -0.72
CA MET A 52 -16.56 14.19 -1.68
C MET A 52 -17.27 15.36 -1.01
N SER A 53 -16.73 16.55 -1.12
CA SER A 53 -17.37 17.79 -0.66
C SER A 53 -18.00 18.54 -1.85
N ASP A 54 -18.91 19.44 -1.55
CA ASP A 54 -19.43 20.45 -2.49
C ASP A 54 -20.15 19.92 -3.73
N ASN A 55 -20.76 18.72 -3.63
CA ASN A 55 -21.47 18.02 -4.72
C ASN A 55 -20.61 17.70 -5.96
N ARG A 56 -19.27 17.85 -5.87
CA ARG A 56 -18.34 17.41 -6.93
C ARG A 56 -18.17 15.89 -6.85
N MET A 57 -18.16 15.21 -8.00
CA MET A 57 -17.95 13.78 -8.07
C MET A 57 -17.07 13.32 -9.22
N PHE A 58 -16.86 14.17 -10.23
CA PHE A 58 -16.13 13.79 -11.43
C PHE A 58 -14.67 14.22 -11.38
N ASP A 59 -13.78 13.40 -11.97
CA ASP A 59 -12.33 13.63 -11.98
C ASP A 59 -11.90 14.97 -12.59
N ASP A 60 -12.69 15.57 -13.48
CA ASP A 60 -12.43 16.87 -14.10
C ASP A 60 -12.86 18.07 -13.23
N GLU A 61 -13.47 17.83 -12.09
CA GLU A 61 -13.92 18.87 -11.15
C GLU A 61 -12.90 19.15 -10.03
N PHE A 62 -11.80 18.41 -10.00
CA PHE A 62 -10.78 18.48 -8.97
C PHE A 62 -9.46 19.03 -9.48
N THR A 63 -8.75 19.75 -8.61
CA THR A 63 -7.41 20.28 -8.88
C THR A 63 -6.36 19.17 -8.86
N GLU A 64 -5.16 19.44 -9.38
CA GLU A 64 -4.04 18.49 -9.31
C GLU A 64 -3.64 18.14 -7.88
N GLU A 65 -3.75 19.07 -6.93
CA GLU A 65 -3.47 18.82 -5.53
C GLU A 65 -4.49 17.87 -4.90
N GLU A 66 -5.79 18.09 -5.15
CA GLU A 66 -6.85 17.19 -4.73
C GLU A 66 -6.67 15.80 -5.35
N HIS A 67 -6.25 15.70 -6.61
CA HIS A 67 -5.92 14.42 -7.24
C HIS A 67 -4.77 13.68 -6.55
N ARG A 68 -3.77 14.39 -6.01
CA ARG A 68 -2.70 13.75 -5.23
C ARG A 68 -3.24 13.15 -3.93
N VAL A 69 -4.11 13.89 -3.23
CA VAL A 69 -4.78 13.39 -2.03
C VAL A 69 -5.63 12.16 -2.36
N PHE A 70 -6.43 12.22 -3.43
CA PHE A 70 -7.21 11.06 -3.86
C PHE A 70 -6.36 9.87 -4.31
N GLU A 71 -5.18 10.08 -4.88
CA GLU A 71 -4.27 8.98 -5.20
C GLU A 71 -3.76 8.29 -3.93
N GLU A 72 -3.44 9.06 -2.88
CA GLU A 72 -3.06 8.49 -1.59
C GLU A 72 -4.23 7.71 -0.97
N GLU A 73 -5.43 8.28 -0.96
CA GLU A 73 -6.64 7.64 -0.45
C GLU A 73 -7.02 6.38 -1.25
N CYS A 74 -6.84 6.39 -2.56
CA CYS A 74 -7.05 5.24 -3.43
C CYS A 74 -6.06 4.12 -3.13
N ARG A 75 -4.77 4.44 -2.96
CA ARG A 75 -3.75 3.47 -2.56
C ARG A 75 -4.01 2.91 -1.17
N ARG A 76 -4.41 3.75 -0.22
CA ARG A 76 -4.79 3.36 1.13
C ARG A 76 -6.00 2.42 1.13
N TYR A 77 -7.03 2.74 0.33
CA TYR A 77 -8.20 1.89 0.12
C TYR A 77 -7.78 0.54 -0.49
N TYR A 78 -7.02 0.56 -1.59
CA TYR A 78 -6.51 -0.66 -2.22
C TYR A 78 -5.75 -1.53 -1.23
N ALA A 79 -4.80 -0.97 -0.50
CA ALA A 79 -3.95 -1.69 0.44
C ALA A 79 -4.74 -2.37 1.58
N THR A 80 -5.78 -1.70 2.09
CA THR A 80 -6.57 -2.22 3.21
C THR A 80 -7.69 -3.17 2.79
N VAL A 81 -8.30 -2.94 1.64
CA VAL A 81 -9.50 -3.67 1.19
C VAL A 81 -9.14 -4.72 0.14
N VAL A 82 -8.38 -4.36 -0.87
CA VAL A 82 -8.22 -5.14 -2.11
C VAL A 82 -6.90 -5.92 -2.19
N ALA A 83 -5.84 -5.50 -1.48
CA ALA A 83 -4.47 -6.00 -1.69
C ALA A 83 -4.32 -7.53 -1.61
N SER A 84 -5.08 -8.23 -0.75
CA SER A 84 -5.07 -9.69 -0.67
C SER A 84 -5.50 -10.39 -1.99
N PHE A 85 -6.14 -9.65 -2.88
CA PHE A 85 -6.75 -10.14 -4.12
C PHE A 85 -6.05 -9.60 -5.39
N GLY A 86 -4.76 -9.32 -5.34
CA GLY A 86 -4.01 -8.76 -6.47
C GLY A 86 -4.13 -9.58 -7.77
N VAL A 87 -4.11 -10.92 -7.70
CA VAL A 87 -4.31 -11.80 -8.87
C VAL A 87 -5.75 -11.70 -9.41
N PRO A 88 -6.83 -11.80 -8.60
CA PRO A 88 -8.19 -11.47 -9.03
C PRO A 88 -8.31 -10.11 -9.72
N VAL A 89 -7.67 -9.06 -9.20
CA VAL A 89 -7.66 -7.73 -9.84
C VAL A 89 -7.04 -7.78 -11.24
N LYS A 90 -5.87 -8.41 -11.41
CA LYS A 90 -5.25 -8.59 -12.74
C LYS A 90 -6.18 -9.33 -13.70
N ASN A 91 -6.87 -10.37 -13.24
CA ASN A 91 -7.82 -11.12 -14.06
C ASN A 91 -9.04 -10.25 -14.45
N ALA A 92 -9.56 -9.44 -13.52
CA ALA A 92 -10.65 -8.51 -13.80
C ALA A 92 -10.23 -7.48 -14.87
N LEU A 93 -9.05 -6.85 -14.70
CA LEU A 93 -8.51 -5.90 -15.67
C LEU A 93 -8.34 -6.52 -17.07
N ALA A 94 -7.89 -7.77 -17.15
CA ALA A 94 -7.77 -8.49 -18.43
C ALA A 94 -9.11 -8.69 -19.13
N LYS A 95 -10.20 -8.91 -18.39
CA LYS A 95 -11.56 -9.02 -18.97
C LYS A 95 -12.09 -7.69 -19.52
N LEU A 96 -11.63 -6.56 -18.97
CA LEU A 96 -12.09 -5.23 -19.34
C LEU A 96 -11.26 -4.59 -20.47
N LYS A 97 -10.13 -5.17 -20.85
CA LYS A 97 -9.11 -4.54 -21.72
C LYS A 97 -9.62 -4.10 -23.09
N ASP A 98 -10.61 -4.85 -23.62
CA ASP A 98 -11.14 -4.63 -24.98
C ASP A 98 -12.43 -3.77 -24.96
N LEU A 99 -12.86 -3.30 -23.78
CA LEU A 99 -14.04 -2.44 -23.66
C LEU A 99 -13.68 -0.98 -23.95
N ASP A 100 -14.50 -0.32 -24.75
CA ASP A 100 -14.42 1.13 -24.96
C ASP A 100 -15.08 1.87 -23.79
N ILE A 101 -14.33 2.05 -22.69
CA ILE A 101 -14.81 2.67 -21.46
C ILE A 101 -14.55 4.18 -21.51
N ARG A 102 -15.62 4.98 -21.45
CA ARG A 102 -15.56 6.45 -21.34
C ARG A 102 -15.76 6.96 -19.92
N THR A 103 -16.51 6.20 -19.11
CA THR A 103 -16.77 6.56 -17.72
C THR A 103 -16.60 5.34 -16.83
N ILE A 104 -15.93 5.51 -15.70
CA ILE A 104 -15.89 4.51 -14.62
C ILE A 104 -16.57 5.13 -13.41
N ALA A 105 -17.63 4.49 -12.95
CA ALA A 105 -18.41 4.88 -11.77
C ALA A 105 -18.26 3.83 -10.67
N PRO A 106 -17.29 4.00 -9.74
CA PRO A 106 -17.11 3.12 -8.59
C PRO A 106 -18.15 3.44 -7.50
N SER A 107 -18.33 2.51 -6.55
CA SER A 107 -19.19 2.72 -5.38
C SER A 107 -18.61 3.73 -4.37
N HIS A 108 -17.30 3.99 -4.42
CA HIS A 108 -16.55 4.86 -3.53
C HIS A 108 -15.56 5.73 -4.30
N GLY A 109 -15.40 6.99 -3.88
CA GLY A 109 -14.44 7.91 -4.48
C GLY A 109 -14.96 8.57 -5.76
N MET A 110 -14.04 9.06 -6.61
CA MET A 110 -14.37 9.82 -7.81
C MET A 110 -14.97 8.96 -8.94
N VAL A 111 -15.88 9.55 -9.69
CA VAL A 111 -16.30 9.06 -11.00
C VAL A 111 -15.32 9.59 -12.08
N TRP A 112 -14.75 8.69 -12.84
CA TRP A 112 -13.73 8.98 -13.85
C TRP A 112 -14.35 9.10 -15.23
N ARG A 113 -14.47 10.33 -15.76
CA ARG A 113 -15.02 10.60 -17.09
C ARG A 113 -14.06 11.31 -18.04
N LYS A 114 -13.12 12.10 -17.50
CA LYS A 114 -12.12 12.80 -18.32
C LYS A 114 -10.98 11.88 -18.70
N ASN A 115 -10.47 11.11 -17.74
CA ASN A 115 -9.37 10.20 -17.98
C ASN A 115 -9.52 8.87 -17.20
N PRO A 116 -10.47 8.00 -17.58
CA PRO A 116 -10.72 6.73 -16.91
C PRO A 116 -9.52 5.77 -16.97
N LYS A 117 -8.61 5.92 -17.94
CA LYS A 117 -7.38 5.11 -18.01
C LYS A 117 -6.48 5.31 -16.79
N THR A 118 -6.46 6.52 -16.21
CA THR A 118 -5.64 6.82 -15.04
C THR A 118 -5.91 5.87 -13.87
N ILE A 119 -7.18 5.65 -13.54
CA ILE A 119 -7.52 4.78 -12.40
C ILE A 119 -7.31 3.30 -12.73
N VAL A 120 -7.51 2.88 -13.97
CA VAL A 120 -7.21 1.52 -14.43
C VAL A 120 -5.71 1.22 -14.30
N GLU A 121 -4.85 2.15 -14.75
CA GLU A 121 -3.39 2.04 -14.66
C GLU A 121 -2.92 2.04 -13.19
N ARG A 122 -3.54 2.86 -12.33
CA ARG A 122 -3.26 2.85 -10.88
C ARG A 122 -3.57 1.49 -10.26
N PHE A 123 -4.75 0.93 -10.52
CA PHE A 123 -5.12 -0.37 -9.99
C PHE A 123 -4.24 -1.50 -10.54
N ALA A 124 -3.85 -1.45 -11.81
CA ALA A 124 -2.90 -2.40 -12.39
C ALA A 124 -1.53 -2.33 -11.67
N ARG A 125 -1.03 -1.11 -11.42
CA ARG A 125 0.21 -0.87 -10.68
C ARG A 125 0.11 -1.39 -9.24
N TYR A 126 -0.97 -1.07 -8.53
CA TYR A 126 -1.17 -1.54 -7.15
C TYR A 126 -1.26 -3.07 -7.07
N ALA A 127 -1.96 -3.72 -7.99
CA ALA A 127 -2.00 -5.17 -8.09
C ALA A 127 -0.62 -5.77 -8.40
N GLY A 128 0.23 -5.04 -9.11
CA GLY A 128 1.62 -5.40 -9.37
C GLY A 128 2.45 -5.52 -8.10
N TYR A 129 2.31 -4.60 -7.15
CA TYR A 129 3.18 -4.47 -5.98
C TYR A 129 3.31 -5.73 -5.11
N ASN A 130 2.31 -6.59 -5.10
CA ASN A 130 2.31 -7.85 -4.33
C ASN A 130 2.09 -9.10 -5.17
N THR A 131 2.15 -8.98 -6.50
CA THR A 131 1.98 -10.09 -7.44
C THR A 131 3.15 -10.20 -8.45
N GLY A 132 4.34 -9.83 -8.02
CA GLY A 132 5.58 -9.94 -8.82
C GLY A 132 5.80 -8.81 -9.82
N GLY A 133 5.09 -7.68 -9.69
CA GLY A 133 5.38 -6.45 -10.43
C GLY A 133 6.40 -5.57 -9.71
N GLU A 134 6.86 -4.55 -10.41
CA GLU A 134 7.85 -3.60 -9.91
C GLU A 134 7.28 -2.74 -8.76
N GLN A 135 8.01 -2.64 -7.67
CA GLN A 135 7.72 -1.77 -6.54
C GLN A 135 8.51 -0.47 -6.66
N GLU A 136 8.04 0.60 -6.02
CA GLU A 136 8.73 1.90 -6.09
C GLU A 136 10.05 1.88 -5.31
N LYS A 137 11.11 2.44 -5.88
CA LYS A 137 12.43 2.59 -5.24
C LYS A 137 12.37 3.62 -4.12
N ARG A 138 11.64 3.27 -3.08
CA ARG A 138 11.36 4.05 -1.86
C ARG A 138 11.48 3.19 -0.63
N ILE A 139 11.61 3.82 0.52
CA ILE A 139 11.70 3.14 1.81
C ILE A 139 10.57 3.61 2.72
N CYS A 140 9.80 2.68 3.29
CA CYS A 140 8.88 2.96 4.38
C CYS A 140 9.59 2.67 5.71
N VAL A 141 9.74 3.69 6.54
CA VAL A 141 10.38 3.60 7.87
C VAL A 141 9.29 3.56 8.92
N ILE A 142 9.16 2.42 9.61
CA ILE A 142 8.16 2.19 10.64
C ILE A 142 8.88 2.11 11.99
N CYS A 143 8.64 3.09 12.84
CA CYS A 143 9.36 3.28 14.10
C CYS A 143 8.45 3.18 15.32
N GLY A 144 8.65 2.16 16.14
CA GLY A 144 8.10 2.05 17.49
C GLY A 144 9.16 2.31 18.55
N SER A 145 8.84 3.10 19.57
CA SER A 145 9.77 3.37 20.65
C SER A 145 9.02 3.66 21.94
N MET A 146 9.47 3.10 23.06
CA MET A 146 8.88 3.36 24.37
C MET A 146 9.52 4.57 25.07
N TYR A 147 10.83 4.67 25.02
CA TYR A 147 11.62 5.67 25.76
C TYR A 147 12.53 6.52 24.86
N GLY A 148 12.29 6.54 23.56
CA GLY A 148 13.08 7.32 22.60
C GLY A 148 14.39 6.63 22.14
N HIS A 149 14.83 5.53 22.75
CA HIS A 149 16.10 4.89 22.39
C HIS A 149 16.09 4.32 20.99
N THR A 150 15.06 3.56 20.63
CA THR A 150 14.88 3.04 19.27
C THR A 150 14.68 4.17 18.26
N GLU A 151 13.89 5.21 18.60
CA GLU A 151 13.69 6.36 17.72
C GLU A 151 15.00 7.09 17.40
N LYS A 152 15.89 7.25 18.39
CA LYS A 152 17.20 7.86 18.16
C LYS A 152 18.06 7.04 17.18
N GLY A 153 18.05 5.71 17.31
CA GLY A 153 18.72 4.84 16.35
C GLY A 153 18.07 4.88 14.96
N CYS A 154 16.74 4.92 14.90
CA CYS A 154 16.00 5.02 13.65
C CYS A 154 16.30 6.31 12.89
N LYS A 155 16.47 7.45 13.58
CA LYS A 155 16.91 8.72 12.97
C LYS A 155 18.30 8.61 12.35
N ALA A 156 19.23 7.89 12.96
CA ALA A 156 20.53 7.65 12.35
C ALA A 156 20.43 6.82 11.05
N VAL A 157 19.54 5.84 11.00
CA VAL A 157 19.24 5.10 9.77
C VAL A 157 18.69 6.02 8.69
N THR A 158 17.74 6.91 9.02
CA THR A 158 17.18 7.87 8.03
C THR A 158 18.22 8.85 7.50
N GLU A 159 19.18 9.31 8.33
CA GLU A 159 20.29 10.11 7.85
C GLU A 159 21.16 9.39 6.79
N GLY A 160 21.34 8.09 6.95
CA GLY A 160 22.03 7.25 5.96
C GLY A 160 21.25 7.15 4.64
N ILE A 161 19.94 6.94 4.73
CA ILE A 161 19.02 6.88 3.58
C ILE A 161 19.00 8.22 2.83
N GLU A 162 18.89 9.33 3.56
CA GLU A 162 18.92 10.69 2.99
C GLU A 162 20.21 10.98 2.23
N LYS A 163 21.36 10.65 2.85
CA LYS A 163 22.67 10.83 2.21
C LYS A 163 22.79 10.01 0.92
N ALA A 164 22.16 8.85 0.87
CA ALA A 164 22.11 8.03 -0.33
C ALA A 164 21.08 8.52 -1.37
N GLY A 165 20.19 9.47 -1.04
CA GLY A 165 19.25 10.08 -1.99
C GLY A 165 18.06 9.21 -2.37
N VAL A 166 17.68 8.21 -1.55
CA VAL A 166 16.46 7.41 -1.75
C VAL A 166 15.30 8.05 -1.00
N PRO A 167 14.15 8.28 -1.64
CA PRO A 167 12.99 8.85 -0.96
C PRO A 167 12.45 7.89 0.10
N TYR A 168 12.06 8.42 1.25
CA TYR A 168 11.46 7.63 2.31
C TYR A 168 10.29 8.35 2.96
N THR A 169 9.47 7.58 3.68
CA THR A 169 8.40 8.09 4.55
C THR A 169 8.61 7.54 5.95
N PHE A 170 8.59 8.42 6.95
CA PHE A 170 8.75 8.05 8.36
C PHE A 170 7.40 7.98 9.05
N MET A 171 7.10 6.82 9.65
CA MET A 171 5.83 6.55 10.33
C MET A 171 6.06 6.05 11.74
N LYS A 172 5.46 6.70 12.73
CA LYS A 172 5.51 6.27 14.13
C LYS A 172 4.36 5.31 14.44
N ILE A 173 4.68 4.25 15.19
CA ILE A 173 3.68 3.34 15.74
C ILE A 173 3.69 3.45 17.28
N PRO A 174 2.50 3.48 17.92
CA PRO A 174 1.14 3.27 17.35
C PRO A 174 0.48 4.54 16.78
N ASP A 175 1.14 5.70 16.73
CA ASP A 175 0.52 7.00 16.43
C ASP A 175 -0.05 7.09 15.01
N THR A 176 0.63 6.48 14.03
CA THR A 176 0.16 6.47 12.64
C THR A 176 -0.90 5.39 12.45
N PRO A 177 -2.10 5.73 11.92
CA PRO A 177 -3.13 4.72 11.66
C PRO A 177 -2.64 3.65 10.68
N MET A 178 -3.01 2.38 10.93
CA MET A 178 -2.57 1.21 10.15
C MET A 178 -2.84 1.34 8.65
N SER A 179 -3.93 1.98 8.26
CA SER A 179 -4.29 2.15 6.84
C SER A 179 -3.27 2.99 6.07
N TYR A 180 -2.64 3.98 6.69
CA TYR A 180 -1.55 4.76 6.09
C TYR A 180 -0.26 3.94 6.03
N ILE A 181 0.05 3.20 7.08
CA ILE A 181 1.25 2.35 7.14
C ILE A 181 1.22 1.32 6.01
N ILE A 182 0.11 0.59 5.86
CA ILE A 182 0.00 -0.45 4.84
C ILE A 182 -0.08 0.13 3.43
N GLY A 183 -0.74 1.29 3.25
CA GLY A 183 -0.79 2.00 1.97
C GLY A 183 0.60 2.43 1.48
N GLU A 184 1.45 2.91 2.39
CA GLU A 184 2.82 3.29 2.06
C GLU A 184 3.72 2.09 1.88
N ALA A 185 3.69 1.14 2.82
CA ALA A 185 4.50 -0.07 2.75
C ALA A 185 4.20 -0.92 1.50
N LEU A 186 2.97 -0.93 1.01
CA LEU A 186 2.59 -1.67 -0.19
C LEU A 186 3.41 -1.23 -1.41
N ARG A 187 3.56 0.08 -1.65
CA ARG A 187 4.29 0.59 -2.81
C ARG A 187 5.81 0.54 -2.66
N CYS A 188 6.33 0.66 -1.43
CA CYS A 188 7.78 0.76 -1.17
C CYS A 188 8.49 -0.58 -1.39
N LYS A 189 9.63 -0.57 -2.08
CA LYS A 189 10.53 -1.73 -2.18
C LYS A 189 11.27 -1.98 -0.88
N GLY A 190 11.67 -0.91 -0.18
CA GLY A 190 12.41 -0.97 1.08
C GLY A 190 11.55 -0.79 2.31
N LEU A 191 11.87 -1.51 3.39
CA LEU A 191 11.29 -1.31 4.72
C LEU A 191 12.39 -1.15 5.76
N VAL A 192 12.22 -0.19 6.68
CA VAL A 192 12.93 -0.18 7.97
C VAL A 192 11.92 -0.48 9.06
N LEU A 193 12.18 -1.54 9.82
CA LEU A 193 11.36 -1.97 10.95
C LEU A 193 12.14 -1.74 12.24
N ALA A 194 11.86 -0.60 12.89
CA ALA A 194 12.51 -0.16 14.11
C ALA A 194 11.59 -0.34 15.31
N PHE A 195 11.92 -1.28 16.21
CA PHE A 195 11.13 -1.51 17.42
C PHE A 195 11.96 -2.14 18.52
N PRO A 196 11.66 -1.82 19.82
CA PRO A 196 12.37 -2.39 20.95
C PRO A 196 11.88 -3.81 21.28
N THR A 197 12.65 -4.50 22.10
CA THR A 197 12.16 -5.67 22.83
C THR A 197 11.23 -5.22 23.95
N TYR A 198 10.08 -5.87 24.05
CA TYR A 198 9.09 -5.72 25.11
C TYR A 198 8.75 -7.11 25.68
N GLU A 199 8.95 -7.30 26.98
CA GLU A 199 8.67 -8.58 27.68
C GLU A 199 9.22 -9.81 26.94
N TYR A 200 10.52 -9.77 26.56
CA TYR A 200 11.23 -10.83 25.82
C TYR A 200 10.69 -11.12 24.41
N LYS A 201 9.82 -10.25 23.88
CA LYS A 201 9.18 -10.35 22.57
C LYS A 201 9.25 -9.04 21.80
N MET A 202 8.61 -9.00 20.65
CA MET A 202 8.44 -7.78 19.90
C MET A 202 7.57 -6.76 20.65
N PHE A 203 7.82 -5.50 20.40
CA PHE A 203 6.90 -4.40 20.76
C PHE A 203 5.52 -4.65 20.13
N PRO A 204 4.43 -4.77 20.94
CA PRO A 204 3.13 -5.23 20.45
C PRO A 204 2.58 -4.49 19.23
N PRO A 205 2.69 -3.13 19.12
CA PRO A 205 2.29 -2.44 17.89
C PRO A 205 3.05 -2.90 16.65
N ALA A 206 4.35 -3.27 16.77
CA ALA A 206 5.13 -3.77 15.65
C ALA A 206 4.68 -5.20 15.24
N ALA A 207 4.36 -6.05 16.20
CA ALA A 207 3.82 -7.38 15.91
C ALA A 207 2.47 -7.29 15.17
N TRP A 208 1.60 -6.35 15.57
CA TRP A 208 0.35 -6.08 14.86
C TRP A 208 0.58 -5.61 13.42
N VAL A 209 1.56 -4.72 13.19
CA VAL A 209 1.92 -4.29 11.81
C VAL A 209 2.30 -5.50 10.96
N LEU A 210 3.14 -6.41 11.48
CA LEU A 210 3.56 -7.61 10.73
C LEU A 210 2.42 -8.59 10.47
N ASP A 211 1.50 -8.79 11.43
CA ASP A 211 0.30 -9.60 11.22
C ASP A 211 -0.54 -9.05 10.05
N VAL A 212 -0.77 -7.73 10.02
CA VAL A 212 -1.51 -7.10 8.92
C VAL A 212 -0.75 -7.23 7.60
N PHE A 213 0.58 -7.04 7.57
CA PHE A 213 1.39 -7.21 6.37
C PHE A 213 1.30 -8.63 5.80
N SER A 214 1.31 -9.63 6.68
CA SER A 214 1.13 -11.03 6.28
C SER A 214 -0.24 -11.26 5.64
N ARG A 215 -1.32 -10.80 6.28
CA ARG A 215 -2.69 -10.92 5.76
C ARG A 215 -2.90 -10.22 4.43
N LYS A 216 -2.18 -9.12 4.18
CA LYS A 216 -2.28 -8.32 2.95
C LYS A 216 -1.22 -8.67 1.90
N HIS A 217 -0.45 -9.73 2.14
CA HIS A 217 0.53 -10.28 1.19
C HIS A 217 1.58 -9.26 0.74
N LEU A 218 2.16 -8.50 1.69
CA LEU A 218 3.24 -7.56 1.38
C LEU A 218 4.55 -8.33 1.12
N TYR A 219 4.64 -8.99 -0.02
CA TYR A 219 5.78 -9.82 -0.41
C TYR A 219 6.93 -9.01 -1.04
N ASP A 220 8.08 -9.68 -1.19
CA ASP A 220 9.21 -9.24 -2.01
C ASP A 220 9.82 -7.89 -1.62
N LYS A 221 9.87 -7.59 -0.32
CA LYS A 221 10.52 -6.39 0.23
C LYS A 221 11.99 -6.64 0.57
N THR A 222 12.81 -5.58 0.54
CA THR A 222 14.14 -5.56 1.14
C THR A 222 14.05 -4.86 2.49
N VAL A 223 14.42 -5.55 3.57
CA VAL A 223 14.08 -5.12 4.93
C VAL A 223 15.31 -5.00 5.81
N LEU A 224 15.44 -3.88 6.50
CA LEU A 224 16.37 -3.66 7.61
C LEU A 224 15.58 -3.65 8.92
N ARG A 225 15.84 -4.59 9.81
CA ARG A 225 15.29 -4.62 11.16
C ARG A 225 16.31 -4.06 12.14
N ILE A 226 15.89 -3.11 12.99
CA ILE A 226 16.71 -2.55 14.07
C ILE A 226 15.91 -2.44 15.38
N GLY A 227 16.58 -2.40 16.53
CA GLY A 227 15.88 -2.19 17.79
C GLY A 227 16.76 -2.11 19.02
N SER A 228 16.21 -1.56 20.08
CA SER A 228 16.86 -1.53 21.41
C SER A 228 16.25 -2.53 22.37
N TRP A 229 16.99 -2.91 23.39
CA TRP A 229 16.52 -3.71 24.51
C TRP A 229 17.09 -3.20 25.84
N GLY A 230 16.44 -3.50 26.95
CA GLY A 230 16.87 -3.06 28.29
C GLY A 230 17.83 -4.05 28.95
N TRP A 231 17.28 -5.15 29.50
CA TRP A 231 18.05 -6.18 30.22
C TRP A 231 18.20 -7.49 29.46
N SER A 232 17.34 -7.75 28.46
CA SER A 232 17.38 -8.94 27.61
C SER A 232 16.75 -8.63 26.26
N GLY A 233 17.29 -9.24 25.19
CA GLY A 233 16.68 -9.26 23.87
C GLY A 233 15.52 -10.26 23.78
N GLY A 234 15.08 -10.58 22.55
CA GLY A 234 14.03 -11.57 22.25
C GLY A 234 13.10 -11.19 21.13
N ALA A 235 13.02 -9.90 20.79
CA ALA A 235 12.20 -9.41 19.69
C ALA A 235 12.59 -10.02 18.34
N GLN A 236 13.86 -10.27 18.09
CA GLN A 236 14.36 -10.85 16.85
C GLN A 236 13.74 -12.21 16.54
N LYS A 237 13.64 -13.09 17.54
CA LYS A 237 13.08 -14.44 17.36
C LYS A 237 11.62 -14.41 16.90
N GLU A 238 10.80 -13.56 17.51
CA GLU A 238 9.38 -13.41 17.13
C GLU A 238 9.24 -12.74 15.76
N TYR A 239 10.09 -11.75 15.46
CA TYR A 239 10.17 -11.12 14.15
C TYR A 239 10.43 -12.14 13.04
N GLU A 240 11.42 -12.99 13.20
CA GLU A 240 11.76 -14.05 12.24
C GLU A 240 10.58 -15.01 12.01
N GLN A 241 9.87 -15.39 13.08
CA GLN A 241 8.69 -16.25 12.98
C GLN A 241 7.55 -15.59 12.19
N LEU A 242 7.25 -14.32 12.47
CA LEU A 242 6.15 -13.59 11.83
C LEU A 242 6.45 -13.23 10.36
N THR A 243 7.72 -13.10 10.01
CA THR A 243 8.11 -12.70 8.64
C THR A 243 8.50 -13.88 7.74
N ALA A 244 8.60 -15.10 8.26
CA ALA A 244 9.09 -16.28 7.53
C ALA A 244 8.35 -16.54 6.20
N ALA A 245 7.04 -16.26 6.14
CA ALA A 245 6.21 -16.48 4.95
C ALA A 245 6.20 -15.30 3.95
N LEU A 246 6.81 -14.15 4.30
CA LEU A 246 6.68 -12.91 3.52
C LEU A 246 7.67 -12.81 2.33
N LYS A 247 8.57 -13.77 2.18
CA LYS A 247 9.57 -13.81 1.08
C LYS A 247 10.41 -12.53 0.97
N TRP A 248 10.75 -11.93 2.10
CA TRP A 248 11.54 -10.71 2.16
C TRP A 248 13.03 -10.99 2.04
N THR A 249 13.76 -10.12 1.36
CA THR A 249 15.22 -10.06 1.45
C THR A 249 15.60 -9.36 2.73
N GLN A 250 16.07 -10.12 3.71
CA GLN A 250 16.46 -9.61 5.02
C GLN A 250 17.90 -9.12 4.98
N LEU A 251 18.14 -7.85 5.34
CA LEU A 251 19.48 -7.38 5.67
C LEU A 251 19.81 -7.77 7.13
N GLU A 252 21.08 -7.75 7.46
CA GLU A 252 21.53 -8.08 8.82
C GLU A 252 20.87 -7.16 9.86
N SER A 253 20.10 -7.74 10.77
CA SER A 253 19.44 -7.01 11.86
C SER A 253 20.47 -6.42 12.84
N PHE A 254 20.13 -5.28 13.45
CA PHE A 254 21.01 -4.62 14.40
C PHE A 254 20.26 -4.29 15.71
N GLU A 255 20.73 -4.83 16.82
CA GLU A 255 20.17 -4.57 18.15
C GLU A 255 21.23 -4.00 19.07
N TRP A 256 20.81 -3.14 20.00
CA TRP A 256 21.69 -2.56 21.03
C TRP A 256 20.99 -2.46 22.38
N GLN A 257 21.78 -2.43 23.45
CA GLN A 257 21.28 -2.25 24.80
C GLN A 257 21.11 -0.79 25.17
N GLY A 258 19.94 -0.41 25.69
CA GLY A 258 19.66 0.91 26.23
C GLY A 258 19.72 2.05 25.19
N MET A 259 20.35 3.16 25.56
CA MET A 259 20.57 4.30 24.66
C MET A 259 21.66 3.95 23.65
N PRO A 260 21.48 4.25 22.34
CA PRO A 260 22.52 3.97 21.37
C PRO A 260 23.77 4.82 21.62
N SER A 261 24.95 4.19 21.62
CA SER A 261 26.25 4.84 21.70
C SER A 261 26.58 5.59 20.39
N GLY A 262 27.64 6.39 20.42
CA GLY A 262 28.14 7.05 19.19
C GLY A 262 28.48 6.03 18.08
N GLN A 263 29.10 4.90 18.45
CA GLN A 263 29.41 3.82 17.50
C GLN A 263 28.14 3.18 16.95
N ASN A 264 27.15 2.87 17.80
CA ASN A 264 25.86 2.35 17.32
C ASN A 264 25.18 3.29 16.31
N LEU A 265 25.23 4.60 16.54
CA LEU A 265 24.66 5.59 15.63
C LEU A 265 25.41 5.63 14.27
N ALA A 266 26.74 5.50 14.30
CA ALA A 266 27.55 5.41 13.08
C ALA A 266 27.19 4.14 12.28
N ASP A 267 27.14 2.97 12.93
CA ASP A 267 26.80 1.69 12.32
C ASP A 267 25.37 1.71 11.73
N LEU A 268 24.42 2.29 12.45
CA LEU A 268 23.04 2.44 11.99
C LEU A 268 22.91 3.34 10.75
N LYS A 269 23.69 4.41 10.70
CA LYS A 269 23.75 5.29 9.52
C LYS A 269 24.31 4.56 8.30
N GLU A 270 25.36 3.77 8.46
CA GLU A 270 25.93 2.95 7.39
C GLU A 270 24.92 1.90 6.89
N ARG A 271 24.20 1.25 7.80
CA ARG A 271 23.13 0.28 7.44
C ARG A 271 21.98 0.93 6.68
N GLY A 272 21.59 2.15 7.06
CA GLY A 272 20.60 2.94 6.31
C GLY A 272 21.06 3.25 4.88
N ALA A 273 22.31 3.66 4.71
CA ALA A 273 22.90 3.88 3.40
C ALA A 273 22.98 2.58 2.58
N ALA A 274 23.38 1.46 3.19
CA ALA A 274 23.45 0.15 2.54
C ALA A 274 22.06 -0.31 2.04
N LEU A 275 21.03 -0.19 2.87
CA LEU A 275 19.65 -0.47 2.44
C LEU A 275 19.27 0.39 1.23
N ALA A 276 19.55 1.68 1.28
CA ALA A 276 19.22 2.58 0.17
C ALA A 276 19.96 2.21 -1.13
N GLU A 277 21.22 1.78 -1.07
CA GLU A 277 21.94 1.30 -2.25
C GLU A 277 21.36 -0.01 -2.82
N GLU A 278 20.89 -0.93 -1.97
CA GLU A 278 20.18 -2.13 -2.45
C GLU A 278 18.85 -1.77 -3.14
N ILE A 279 18.13 -0.78 -2.62
CA ILE A 279 16.87 -0.32 -3.23
C ILE A 279 17.09 0.34 -4.59
N LYS A 280 18.21 1.02 -4.81
CA LYS A 280 18.54 1.59 -6.13
C LYS A 280 18.82 0.54 -7.19
N LYS A 281 19.37 -0.62 -6.78
CA LYS A 281 19.73 -1.73 -7.69
C LYS A 281 18.53 -2.61 -8.06
N SER A 282 17.48 -2.62 -7.23
CA SER A 282 16.30 -3.51 -7.36
C SER A 282 15.36 -3.11 -8.50
#